data_e006d958afd272b70bbd7ca37e7f888b
#
_entry.id   e006d958afd272b70bbd7ca37e7f888b
#
_cell.length_a   1.000
_cell.length_b   1.000
_cell.length_c   1.000
_cell.angle_alpha   90.00
_cell.angle_beta   90.00
_cell.angle_gamma   90.00
#
_symmetry.space_group_name_H-M   'P 1'
#
loop_
_entity.id
_entity.type
_entity.pdbx_description
1 polymer ?
#
loop_
_entity_poly.entity_id
_entity_poly.type
_entity_poly.pdbx_seq_one_letter_code
_entity_poly.pdbx_strand_id
1 'polypeptide(L)'
;MNKQLQEMMSDVSYKELQIKVKDLVGEKNFNIIFPSIVKALVNGGADEREQILIYWLDMDTCRVCSTCGKIMSEGWYLNDAGYACSDECAAKSEGISMDEFSRYQIYKDDLIEYLEDEGEGRTLEDLEDWECGEIIESEILDNVDYYWTEWDECGEDPRIYEK
;
A
#
# COMPACT_ATOMS: atom_id res chain seq x y z
N MET A 1 -22.10 -16.87 2.27
CA MET A 1 -20.77 -16.34 1.91
C MET A 1 -21.02 -15.12 1.04
N ASN A 2 -20.49 -13.95 1.39
CA ASN A 2 -20.78 -12.74 0.62
C ASN A 2 -19.79 -12.64 -0.54
N LYS A 3 -20.24 -13.05 -1.74
CA LYS A 3 -19.43 -13.07 -2.96
C LYS A 3 -18.83 -11.68 -3.28
N GLN A 4 -19.57 -10.62 -3.00
CA GLN A 4 -19.15 -9.25 -3.29
C GLN A 4 -17.92 -8.84 -2.46
N LEU A 5 -17.86 -9.18 -1.18
CA LEU A 5 -16.68 -8.88 -0.37
C LEU A 5 -15.47 -9.71 -0.78
N GLN A 6 -15.67 -10.97 -1.19
CA GLN A 6 -14.58 -11.81 -1.71
C GLN A 6 -13.99 -11.30 -3.03
N GLU A 7 -14.77 -10.55 -3.82
CA GLU A 7 -14.28 -9.87 -5.03
C GLU A 7 -13.53 -8.56 -4.70
N MET A 8 -13.63 -8.08 -3.46
CA MET A 8 -13.03 -6.82 -3.01
C MET A 8 -11.70 -6.99 -2.25
N MET A 9 -11.36 -8.20 -1.84
CA MET A 9 -10.14 -8.49 -1.06
C MET A 9 -9.58 -9.86 -1.42
N SER A 10 -8.31 -10.11 -1.09
CA SER A 10 -7.68 -11.41 -1.30
C SER A 10 -8.30 -12.51 -0.44
N ASP A 11 -8.10 -13.76 -0.83
CA ASP A 11 -8.55 -14.91 -0.03
C ASP A 11 -7.87 -14.97 1.35
N VAL A 12 -6.62 -14.51 1.44
CA VAL A 12 -5.86 -14.44 2.69
C VAL A 12 -6.50 -13.41 3.62
N SER A 13 -6.71 -12.19 3.14
CA SER A 13 -7.36 -11.12 3.91
C SER A 13 -8.81 -11.49 4.30
N TYR A 14 -9.55 -12.17 3.43
CA TYR A 14 -10.90 -12.63 3.78
C TYR A 14 -10.91 -13.68 4.92
N LYS A 15 -9.92 -14.58 4.95
CA LYS A 15 -9.77 -15.54 6.05
C LYS A 15 -9.37 -14.84 7.34
N GLU A 16 -8.43 -13.93 7.28
CA GLU A 16 -8.03 -13.12 8.44
C GLU A 16 -9.22 -12.35 9.01
N LEU A 17 -10.00 -11.68 8.16
CA LEU A 17 -11.21 -10.97 8.56
C LEU A 17 -12.17 -11.87 9.37
N GLN A 18 -12.40 -13.10 8.91
CA GLN A 18 -13.25 -14.03 9.62
C GLN A 18 -12.69 -14.41 11.00
N ILE A 19 -11.38 -14.62 11.10
CA ILE A 19 -10.69 -14.94 12.35
C ILE A 19 -10.79 -13.76 13.31
N LYS A 20 -10.35 -12.57 12.89
CA LYS A 20 -10.35 -11.36 13.72
C LYS A 20 -11.77 -11.01 14.22
N VAL A 21 -12.79 -11.13 13.38
CA VAL A 21 -14.19 -10.91 13.83
C VAL A 21 -14.63 -11.96 14.83
N LYS A 22 -14.30 -13.25 14.63
CA LYS A 22 -14.63 -14.30 15.61
C LYS A 22 -13.96 -14.05 16.96
N ASP A 23 -12.70 -13.65 16.94
CA ASP A 23 -11.94 -13.35 18.16
C ASP A 23 -12.55 -12.16 18.91
N LEU A 24 -12.98 -11.13 18.15
CA LEU A 24 -13.59 -9.94 18.73
C LEU A 24 -14.97 -10.21 19.37
N VAL A 25 -15.86 -10.93 18.69
CA VAL A 25 -17.27 -11.07 19.11
C VAL A 25 -17.62 -12.44 19.68
N GLY A 26 -16.74 -13.41 19.55
CA GLY A 26 -16.93 -14.80 19.93
C GLY A 26 -17.75 -15.61 18.92
N GLU A 27 -17.54 -16.91 18.89
CA GLU A 27 -18.14 -17.85 17.94
C GLU A 27 -19.68 -17.75 17.89
N LYS A 28 -20.32 -17.57 19.06
CA LYS A 28 -21.78 -17.50 19.15
C LYS A 28 -22.38 -16.26 18.46
N ASN A 29 -21.67 -15.16 18.48
CA ASN A 29 -22.14 -13.89 17.92
C ASN A 29 -21.69 -13.69 16.48
N PHE A 30 -20.71 -14.46 16.02
CA PHE A 30 -20.12 -14.30 14.69
C PHE A 30 -21.18 -14.28 13.58
N ASN A 31 -22.07 -15.26 13.56
CA ASN A 31 -23.11 -15.37 12.51
C ASN A 31 -24.12 -14.21 12.53
N ILE A 32 -24.22 -13.49 13.65
CA ILE A 32 -25.11 -12.33 13.81
C ILE A 32 -24.41 -11.05 13.38
N ILE A 33 -23.15 -10.87 13.79
CA ILE A 33 -22.40 -9.62 13.62
C ILE A 33 -21.70 -9.56 12.26
N PHE A 34 -21.10 -10.67 11.80
CA PHE A 34 -20.32 -10.71 10.57
C PHE A 34 -21.07 -10.17 9.33
N PRO A 35 -22.36 -10.48 9.10
CA PRO A 35 -23.10 -9.88 7.99
C PRO A 35 -23.20 -8.35 8.04
N SER A 36 -23.24 -7.78 9.23
CA SER A 36 -23.28 -6.32 9.41
C SER A 36 -21.93 -5.67 9.09
N ILE A 37 -20.83 -6.28 9.50
CA ILE A 37 -19.48 -5.86 9.15
C ILE A 37 -19.28 -5.94 7.63
N VAL A 38 -19.65 -7.06 7.01
CA VAL A 38 -19.60 -7.24 5.56
C VAL A 38 -20.37 -6.13 4.83
N LYS A 39 -21.58 -5.82 5.31
CA LYS A 39 -22.41 -4.76 4.72
C LYS A 39 -21.74 -3.39 4.83
N ALA A 40 -21.12 -3.08 5.96
CA ALA A 40 -20.37 -1.84 6.15
C ALA A 40 -19.17 -1.76 5.21
N LEU A 41 -18.39 -2.83 5.09
CA LEU A 41 -17.24 -2.89 4.17
C LEU A 41 -17.63 -2.77 2.70
N VAL A 42 -18.72 -3.39 2.28
CA VAL A 42 -19.19 -3.34 0.88
C VAL A 42 -19.71 -1.94 0.53
N ASN A 43 -20.46 -1.30 1.40
CA ASN A 43 -21.13 -0.02 1.11
C ASN A 43 -20.38 1.20 1.64
N GLY A 44 -19.39 1.00 2.50
CA GLY A 44 -18.62 2.07 3.12
C GLY A 44 -17.60 2.73 2.18
N GLY A 45 -17.17 3.93 2.56
CA GLY A 45 -16.07 4.65 1.94
C GLY A 45 -14.69 4.22 2.45
N ALA A 46 -13.65 4.93 2.04
CA ALA A 46 -12.28 4.67 2.46
C ALA A 46 -12.12 4.70 3.99
N ASP A 47 -12.56 5.79 4.62
CA ASP A 47 -12.45 6.01 6.06
C ASP A 47 -13.17 4.93 6.88
N GLU A 48 -14.38 4.52 6.46
CA GLU A 48 -15.15 3.50 7.16
C GLU A 48 -14.50 2.11 7.04
N ARG A 49 -13.97 1.79 5.86
CA ARG A 49 -13.23 0.54 5.63
C ARG A 49 -11.95 0.49 6.45
N GLU A 50 -11.17 1.56 6.44
CA GLU A 50 -9.95 1.68 7.23
C GLU A 50 -10.25 1.56 8.73
N GLN A 51 -11.27 2.26 9.21
CA GLN A 51 -11.70 2.19 10.61
C GLN A 51 -12.03 0.75 11.04
N ILE A 52 -12.72 -0.01 10.19
CA ILE A 52 -13.11 -1.39 10.50
C ILE A 52 -11.91 -2.33 10.40
N LEU A 53 -11.18 -2.29 9.27
CA LEU A 53 -10.16 -3.29 8.97
C LEU A 53 -8.87 -3.07 9.77
N ILE A 54 -8.44 -1.81 9.90
CA ILE A 54 -7.15 -1.49 10.50
C ILE A 54 -7.31 -1.16 11.98
N TYR A 55 -8.19 -0.21 12.34
CA TYR A 55 -8.28 0.23 13.74
C TYR A 55 -9.06 -0.70 14.65
N TRP A 56 -10.14 -1.33 14.18
CA TRP A 56 -10.94 -2.23 15.05
C TRP A 56 -10.51 -3.68 14.99
N LEU A 57 -10.14 -4.17 13.81
CA LEU A 57 -9.79 -5.56 13.60
C LEU A 57 -8.28 -5.82 13.57
N ASP A 58 -7.47 -4.76 13.47
CA ASP A 58 -6.01 -4.85 13.42
C ASP A 58 -5.54 -5.89 12.38
N MET A 59 -6.02 -5.70 11.15
CA MET A 59 -5.70 -6.61 10.06
C MET A 59 -4.32 -6.33 9.48
N ASP A 60 -3.55 -7.38 9.30
CA ASP A 60 -2.17 -7.32 8.80
C ASP A 60 -2.08 -7.50 7.28
N THR A 61 -2.96 -8.33 6.70
CA THR A 61 -2.89 -8.77 5.30
C THR A 61 -3.54 -7.83 4.28
N CYS A 62 -4.04 -6.69 4.69
CA CYS A 62 -4.62 -5.71 3.76
C CYS A 62 -4.46 -4.27 4.24
N ARG A 63 -4.62 -3.34 3.29
CA ARG A 63 -4.74 -1.90 3.55
C ARG A 63 -5.90 -1.34 2.74
N VAL A 64 -6.27 -0.10 3.00
CA VAL A 64 -7.33 0.61 2.28
C VAL A 64 -6.70 1.78 1.53
N CYS A 65 -6.95 1.84 0.23
CA CYS A 65 -6.48 2.97 -0.57
C CYS A 65 -7.14 4.27 -0.12
N SER A 66 -6.35 5.22 0.33
CA SER A 66 -6.81 6.53 0.85
C SER A 66 -7.53 7.35 -0.23
N THR A 67 -7.20 7.14 -1.51
CA THR A 67 -7.78 7.87 -2.63
C THR A 67 -9.12 7.31 -3.10
N CYS A 68 -9.26 5.99 -3.27
CA CYS A 68 -10.45 5.39 -3.87
C CYS A 68 -11.20 4.40 -2.96
N GLY A 69 -10.65 4.08 -1.79
CA GLY A 69 -11.26 3.17 -0.83
C GLY A 69 -11.17 1.69 -1.19
N LYS A 70 -10.38 1.30 -2.20
CA LYS A 70 -10.17 -0.10 -2.55
C LYS A 70 -9.47 -0.82 -1.39
N ILE A 71 -9.97 -1.99 -1.01
CA ILE A 71 -9.26 -2.91 -0.11
C ILE A 71 -8.20 -3.63 -0.96
N MET A 72 -6.97 -3.64 -0.52
CA MET A 72 -5.84 -4.12 -1.30
C MET A 72 -4.87 -4.94 -0.45
N SER A 73 -4.28 -5.96 -1.06
CA SER A 73 -3.24 -6.81 -0.47
C SER A 73 -1.83 -6.38 -0.85
N GLU A 74 -1.72 -5.51 -1.84
CA GLU A 74 -0.48 -4.89 -2.31
C GLU A 74 -0.74 -3.43 -2.73
N GLY A 75 0.26 -2.58 -2.65
CA GLY A 75 0.13 -1.18 -3.05
C GLY A 75 1.26 -0.30 -2.55
N TRP A 76 1.13 1.00 -2.84
CA TRP A 76 2.05 2.02 -2.36
C TRP A 76 1.83 2.35 -0.89
N TYR A 77 2.90 2.39 -0.13
CA TYR A 77 2.98 3.10 1.14
C TYR A 77 3.45 4.53 0.86
N LEU A 78 2.72 5.51 1.36
CA LEU A 78 2.95 6.94 1.09
C LEU A 78 3.20 7.72 2.39
N ASN A 79 3.79 7.07 3.39
CA ASN A 79 4.05 7.65 4.69
C ASN A 79 2.82 8.42 5.24
N ASP A 80 2.93 9.72 5.43
CA ASP A 80 1.86 10.56 6.00
C ASP A 80 0.58 10.61 5.15
N ALA A 81 0.67 10.34 3.85
CA ALA A 81 -0.48 10.30 2.95
C ALA A 81 -1.24 8.95 2.94
N GLY A 82 -0.73 7.95 3.65
CA GLY A 82 -1.38 6.64 3.79
C GLY A 82 -1.00 5.63 2.71
N TYR A 83 -2.00 5.04 2.03
CA TYR A 83 -1.79 3.95 1.08
C TYR A 83 -2.50 4.19 -0.24
N ALA A 84 -1.92 3.72 -1.35
CA ALA A 84 -2.53 3.82 -2.67
C ALA A 84 -2.45 2.51 -3.45
N CYS A 85 -3.53 2.17 -4.17
CA CYS A 85 -3.66 0.89 -4.88
C CYS A 85 -3.07 0.91 -6.29
N SER A 86 -2.63 2.05 -6.77
CA SER A 86 -2.04 2.25 -8.10
C SER A 86 -1.26 3.56 -8.14
N ASP A 87 -0.47 3.73 -9.19
CA ASP A 87 0.28 4.95 -9.44
C ASP A 87 -0.64 6.17 -9.57
N GLU A 88 -1.81 6.02 -10.23
CA GLU A 88 -2.80 7.10 -10.35
C GLU A 88 -3.37 7.52 -9.00
N CYS A 89 -3.64 6.57 -8.13
CA CYS A 89 -4.11 6.87 -6.78
C CYS A 89 -3.01 7.51 -5.94
N ALA A 90 -1.77 7.07 -6.08
CA ALA A 90 -0.63 7.62 -5.39
C ALA A 90 -0.35 9.06 -5.87
N ALA A 91 -0.22 9.28 -7.17
CA ALA A 91 -0.03 10.61 -7.76
C ALA A 91 -1.13 11.60 -7.31
N LYS A 92 -2.39 11.13 -7.30
CA LYS A 92 -3.51 11.95 -6.84
C LYS A 92 -3.44 12.26 -5.35
N SER A 93 -2.98 11.32 -4.53
CA SER A 93 -2.79 11.54 -3.08
C SER A 93 -1.73 12.59 -2.82
N GLU A 94 -0.62 12.55 -3.56
CA GLU A 94 0.49 13.49 -3.48
C GLU A 94 0.20 14.83 -4.20
N GLY A 95 -0.85 14.90 -5.00
CA GLY A 95 -1.22 16.12 -5.74
C GLY A 95 -0.30 16.43 -6.93
N ILE A 96 0.35 15.41 -7.49
CA ILE A 96 1.26 15.49 -8.63
C ILE A 96 0.67 14.80 -9.87
N SER A 97 1.27 15.06 -11.04
CA SER A 97 0.88 14.38 -12.28
C SER A 97 1.41 12.94 -12.35
N MET A 98 0.83 12.12 -13.23
CA MET A 98 1.33 10.78 -13.47
C MET A 98 2.74 10.75 -14.07
N ASP A 99 3.09 11.76 -14.87
CA ASP A 99 4.43 11.90 -15.45
C ASP A 99 5.48 12.18 -14.36
N GLU A 100 5.09 12.85 -13.29
CA GLU A 100 5.93 13.09 -12.13
C GLU A 100 5.96 11.88 -11.19
N PHE A 101 4.87 11.13 -11.12
CA PHE A 101 4.76 9.92 -10.30
C PHE A 101 5.28 8.69 -11.07
N SER A 102 6.47 8.74 -11.61
CA SER A 102 7.20 7.52 -11.99
C SER A 102 8.16 7.15 -10.85
N ARG A 103 8.54 5.87 -10.76
CA ARG A 103 9.53 5.42 -9.76
C ARG A 103 10.78 6.29 -9.76
N TYR A 104 11.30 6.61 -10.94
CA TYR A 104 12.44 7.50 -11.11
C TYR A 104 12.15 8.92 -10.61
N GLN A 105 10.97 9.47 -10.91
CA GLN A 105 10.64 10.84 -10.53
C GLN A 105 10.41 11.01 -9.02
N ILE A 106 9.86 10.00 -8.36
CA ILE A 106 9.66 10.03 -6.90
C ILE A 106 10.98 10.20 -6.16
N TYR A 107 12.02 9.51 -6.62
CA TYR A 107 13.33 9.49 -5.96
C TYR A 107 14.37 10.40 -6.62
N LYS A 108 13.94 11.27 -7.51
CA LYS A 108 14.86 12.09 -8.30
C LYS A 108 15.73 13.01 -7.45
N ASP A 109 15.12 13.67 -6.48
CA ASP A 109 15.84 14.62 -5.63
C ASP A 109 16.83 13.88 -4.72
N ASP A 110 16.41 12.74 -4.16
CA ASP A 110 17.27 11.87 -3.34
C ASP A 110 18.44 11.31 -4.17
N LEU A 111 18.17 10.95 -5.42
CA LEU A 111 19.21 10.47 -6.33
C LEU A 111 20.21 11.57 -6.70
N ILE A 112 19.77 12.82 -6.84
CA ILE A 112 20.66 13.98 -7.05
C ILE A 112 21.55 14.18 -5.83
N GLU A 113 20.98 14.17 -4.63
CA GLU A 113 21.72 14.31 -3.37
C GLU A 113 22.77 13.19 -3.21
N TYR A 114 22.37 11.93 -3.47
CA TYR A 114 23.31 10.81 -3.46
C TYR A 114 24.46 10.99 -4.44
N LEU A 115 24.19 11.44 -5.66
CA LEU A 115 25.24 11.67 -6.68
C LEU A 115 26.17 12.83 -6.34
N GLU A 116 25.67 13.86 -5.65
CA GLU A 116 26.50 14.96 -5.16
C GLU A 116 27.50 14.50 -4.09
N ASP A 117 27.06 13.58 -3.21
CA ASP A 117 27.87 13.10 -2.09
C ASP A 117 28.78 11.93 -2.47
N GLU A 118 28.27 10.94 -3.18
CA GLU A 118 28.93 9.65 -3.42
C GLU A 118 29.20 9.37 -4.93
N GLY A 119 28.62 10.14 -5.82
CA GLY A 119 28.62 9.87 -7.26
C GLY A 119 29.92 10.17 -8.02
N GLU A 120 31.01 10.53 -7.34
CA GLU A 120 32.32 10.82 -7.96
C GLU A 120 32.27 11.85 -9.11
N GLY A 121 31.32 12.79 -9.02
CA GLY A 121 31.11 13.85 -10.01
C GLY A 121 30.21 13.45 -11.18
N ARG A 122 29.53 12.31 -11.11
CA ARG A 122 28.45 11.94 -12.06
C ARG A 122 27.20 12.76 -11.79
N THR A 123 26.42 12.98 -12.83
CA THR A 123 25.11 13.63 -12.78
C THR A 123 24.01 12.69 -13.26
N LEU A 124 22.75 13.06 -13.10
CA LEU A 124 21.63 12.26 -13.63
C LEU A 124 21.71 12.01 -15.13
N GLU A 125 22.30 12.93 -15.88
CA GLU A 125 22.47 12.81 -17.34
C GLU A 125 23.50 11.74 -17.73
N ASP A 126 24.34 11.32 -16.79
CA ASP A 126 25.37 10.30 -16.99
C ASP A 126 24.86 8.88 -16.67
N LEU A 127 23.62 8.75 -16.14
CA LEU A 127 23.05 7.48 -15.73
C LEU A 127 22.05 6.94 -16.76
N GLU A 128 22.09 5.62 -16.96
CA GLU A 128 21.01 4.88 -17.64
C GLU A 128 19.87 4.60 -16.67
N ASP A 129 18.64 4.40 -17.18
CA ASP A 129 17.44 4.17 -16.35
C ASP A 129 17.60 3.01 -15.38
N TRP A 130 18.28 1.92 -15.78
CA TRP A 130 18.54 0.77 -14.94
C TRP A 130 19.53 1.07 -13.80
N GLU A 131 20.55 1.92 -14.04
CA GLU A 131 21.49 2.35 -13.00
C GLU A 131 20.79 3.22 -11.95
N CYS A 132 19.88 4.10 -12.38
CA CYS A 132 19.03 4.87 -11.46
C CYS A 132 18.20 3.93 -10.57
N GLY A 133 17.62 2.88 -11.14
CA GLY A 133 16.87 1.86 -10.42
C GLY A 133 17.71 1.12 -9.37
N GLU A 134 18.92 0.68 -9.73
CA GLU A 134 19.83 0.00 -8.80
C GLU A 134 20.25 0.90 -7.63
N ILE A 135 20.58 2.17 -7.90
CA ILE A 135 20.98 3.12 -6.85
C ILE A 135 19.80 3.39 -5.91
N ILE A 136 18.59 3.58 -6.46
CA ILE A 136 17.38 3.77 -5.67
C ILE A 136 17.14 2.57 -4.77
N GLU A 137 17.28 1.35 -5.28
CA GLU A 137 17.06 0.12 -4.52
C GLU A 137 18.10 -0.12 -3.43
N SER A 138 19.38 0.13 -3.75
CA SER A 138 20.47 -0.25 -2.86
C SER A 138 20.86 0.83 -1.84
N GLU A 139 20.68 2.10 -2.20
CA GLU A 139 21.27 3.21 -1.44
C GLU A 139 20.25 4.21 -0.90
N ILE A 140 19.13 4.38 -1.61
CA ILE A 140 18.17 5.45 -1.29
C ILE A 140 16.94 4.91 -0.53
N LEU A 141 16.50 3.69 -0.84
CA LEU A 141 15.22 3.19 -0.40
C LEU A 141 15.06 3.09 1.12
N ASP A 142 16.13 2.81 1.83
CA ASP A 142 16.11 2.75 3.29
C ASP A 142 15.78 4.12 3.94
N ASN A 143 15.85 5.20 3.15
CA ASN A 143 15.65 6.58 3.62
C ASN A 143 14.43 7.27 3.03
N VAL A 144 13.66 6.60 2.15
CA VAL A 144 12.49 7.22 1.50
C VAL A 144 11.16 6.62 1.95
N ASP A 145 10.14 7.46 1.95
CA ASP A 145 8.82 7.18 2.52
C ASP A 145 7.83 6.58 1.53
N TYR A 146 8.25 6.33 0.27
CA TYR A 146 7.39 5.80 -0.77
C TYR A 146 7.92 4.47 -1.27
N TYR A 147 7.17 3.38 -1.01
CA TYR A 147 7.54 2.08 -1.53
C TYR A 147 6.32 1.20 -1.80
N TRP A 148 6.48 0.30 -2.76
CA TRP A 148 5.48 -0.72 -3.03
C TRP A 148 5.65 -1.87 -2.04
N THR A 149 4.56 -2.39 -1.51
CA THR A 149 4.58 -3.51 -0.56
C THR A 149 3.43 -4.49 -0.80
N GLU A 150 3.64 -5.73 -0.43
CA GLU A 150 2.64 -6.80 -0.38
C GLU A 150 2.36 -7.15 1.07
N TRP A 151 1.08 -7.11 1.46
CA TRP A 151 0.68 -7.38 2.85
C TRP A 151 0.16 -8.79 3.07
N ASP A 152 -0.38 -9.47 2.03
CA ASP A 152 -1.00 -10.79 2.17
C ASP A 152 0.00 -11.97 2.10
N GLU A 153 1.26 -11.73 1.80
CA GLU A 153 2.32 -12.76 1.79
C GLU A 153 3.08 -12.89 3.12
N CYS A 154 2.58 -12.33 4.22
CA CYS A 154 3.23 -12.39 5.54
C CYS A 154 4.65 -11.82 5.57
N GLY A 155 4.95 -10.88 4.71
CA GLY A 155 6.23 -10.21 4.66
C GLY A 155 6.03 -8.71 4.88
N GLU A 156 6.44 -8.21 6.02
CA GLU A 156 6.52 -6.77 6.28
C GLU A 156 7.70 -6.13 5.52
N ASP A 157 8.40 -6.88 4.70
CA ASP A 157 9.51 -6.34 3.92
C ASP A 157 8.97 -5.49 2.78
N PRO A 158 9.20 -4.17 2.84
CA PRO A 158 8.90 -3.29 1.72
C PRO A 158 9.73 -3.73 0.51
N ARG A 159 9.06 -3.91 -0.63
CA ARG A 159 9.72 -4.26 -1.88
C ARG A 159 9.38 -3.26 -2.95
N ILE A 160 10.38 -2.90 -3.75
CA ILE A 160 10.13 -2.20 -4.99
C ILE A 160 9.76 -3.23 -6.04
N TYR A 161 8.56 -3.11 -6.59
CA TYR A 161 8.15 -3.92 -7.73
C TYR A 161 8.48 -3.16 -9.01
N GLU A 162 9.23 -3.81 -9.87
CA GLU A 162 9.30 -3.41 -11.26
C GLU A 162 7.93 -3.67 -11.90
N LYS A 163 7.32 -2.64 -12.42
CA LYS A 163 6.15 -2.75 -13.29
C LYS A 163 6.54 -2.67 -14.73
#